data_e999d7bc449f1756ee4d1f9532a7a44f
#
_entry.id   e999d7bc449f1756ee4d1f9532a7a44f
#
_cell.length_a   1.000
_cell.length_b   1.000
_cell.length_c   1.000
_cell.angle_alpha   90.00
_cell.angle_beta   90.00
_cell.angle_gamma   90.00
#
_symmetry.space_group_name_H-M   'P 1'
#
loop_
_entity.id
_entity.type
_entity.pdbx_description
1 polymer ?
#
loop_
_entity_poly.entity_id
_entity_poly.type
_entity_poly.pdbx_seq_one_letter_code
_entity_poly.pdbx_strand_id
1 'polypeptide(L)'
;MRHLILIFALVSCLAETAGTAAERCIRESDHVRARDLGIAPGVLLPGPLNAITDVQGVLVGHSTVSSGNTIHTGATAILPHGGNLYQSKVPAGVVVFNGYGKSAGLSQIAELGEIETPIVLTNTMSVSKAMDAIADWTFAQPGNEKVLSVNAVVGETNDGTLNDIRGRALTSEQILRAIREAHPGPVEEGSVGAGTGTVAFGWKGGIGTSSRRLPESVGHWTVGVLVQTNYGGILNINGRRIGEELGNYYLQHEVASSKADGSIMVVIATDAPLSDRNLTRLARRAAGAVARTGSSFSNGSGDYFIAFSTAADVIRTAQKRATSAQYSEVSNDNISPLFEAALEATEEAIYNSLFMASTTRNHDVIKNEDVVIERLPLAPFLKGRKHNCR
;
A
#
# COMPACT_ATOMS: atom_id res chain seq x y z
N MET A 1 76.14 -15.22 -20.24
CA MET A 1 75.69 -14.48 -19.06
C MET A 1 74.37 -13.84 -19.41
N ARG A 2 73.26 -14.44 -19.00
CA ARG A 2 71.91 -13.89 -19.18
C ARG A 2 71.35 -13.60 -17.77
N HIS A 3 71.09 -12.30 -17.52
CA HIS A 3 70.48 -11.86 -16.28
C HIS A 3 68.95 -12.04 -16.36
N LEU A 4 68.44 -12.84 -15.42
CA LEU A 4 66.98 -13.05 -15.21
C LEU A 4 66.55 -11.99 -14.19
N ILE A 5 65.67 -11.06 -14.58
CA ILE A 5 65.04 -10.10 -13.69
C ILE A 5 63.72 -10.68 -13.26
N LEU A 6 63.58 -10.99 -11.95
CA LEU A 6 62.32 -11.38 -11.32
C LEU A 6 61.54 -10.12 -10.97
N ILE A 7 60.37 -9.95 -11.57
CA ILE A 7 59.40 -8.91 -11.18
C ILE A 7 58.46 -9.53 -10.14
N PHE A 8 58.55 -9.06 -8.90
CA PHE A 8 57.57 -9.35 -7.85
C PHE A 8 56.35 -8.42 -8.08
N ALA A 9 55.21 -8.99 -8.46
CA ALA A 9 53.93 -8.30 -8.46
C ALA A 9 53.34 -8.33 -7.05
N LEU A 10 53.32 -7.15 -6.41
CA LEU A 10 52.58 -6.93 -5.15
C LEU A 10 51.06 -6.90 -5.49
N VAL A 11 50.36 -7.94 -5.14
CA VAL A 11 48.90 -7.92 -5.10
C VAL A 11 48.48 -7.28 -3.78
N SER A 12 48.10 -6.00 -3.82
CA SER A 12 47.46 -5.33 -2.69
C SER A 12 46.00 -5.78 -2.60
N CYS A 13 45.68 -6.65 -1.66
CA CYS A 13 44.35 -6.96 -1.24
C CYS A 13 43.71 -5.74 -0.59
N LEU A 14 42.86 -5.01 -1.33
CA LEU A 14 41.96 -4.01 -0.73
C LEU A 14 40.88 -4.78 0.02
N ALA A 15 41.01 -4.92 1.32
CA ALA A 15 39.93 -5.32 2.20
C ALA A 15 38.86 -4.19 2.18
N GLU A 16 37.77 -4.37 1.48
CA GLU A 16 36.58 -3.57 1.68
C GLU A 16 36.11 -3.78 3.12
N THR A 17 36.36 -2.80 3.96
CA THR A 17 35.73 -2.72 5.29
C THR A 17 34.25 -2.45 5.06
N ALA A 18 33.43 -3.48 5.18
CA ALA A 18 31.99 -3.31 5.35
C ALA A 18 31.81 -2.42 6.60
N GLY A 19 31.53 -1.15 6.35
CA GLY A 19 31.18 -0.20 7.38
C GLY A 19 29.94 -0.71 8.09
N THR A 20 30.07 -1.09 9.36
CA THR A 20 28.92 -1.32 10.23
C THR A 20 28.10 -0.04 10.24
N ALA A 21 26.90 -0.08 9.62
CA ALA A 21 25.94 1.01 9.74
C ALA A 21 25.76 1.28 11.24
N ALA A 22 26.08 2.49 11.68
CA ALA A 22 25.89 2.88 13.07
C ALA A 22 24.42 2.62 13.42
N GLU A 23 24.17 1.75 14.40
CA GLU A 23 22.82 1.45 14.86
C GLU A 23 22.15 2.77 15.26
N ARG A 24 21.19 3.22 14.47
CA ARG A 24 20.44 4.46 14.72
C ARG A 24 19.67 4.29 16.02
N CYS A 25 19.91 5.21 16.96
CA CYS A 25 19.12 5.27 18.17
C CYS A 25 17.65 5.63 17.84
N ILE A 26 16.71 4.75 18.18
CA ILE A 26 15.28 4.94 17.97
C ILE A 26 14.63 5.33 19.30
N ARG A 27 13.88 6.43 19.31
CA ARG A 27 13.11 6.94 20.45
C ARG A 27 11.64 6.58 20.30
N GLU A 28 10.90 6.59 21.40
CA GLU A 28 9.45 6.39 21.40
C GLU A 28 8.69 7.40 20.50
N SER A 29 9.23 8.61 20.37
CA SER A 29 8.63 9.68 19.53
C SER A 29 8.92 9.55 18.03
N ASP A 30 9.84 8.68 17.63
CA ASP A 30 10.27 8.59 16.23
C ASP A 30 9.19 7.90 15.36
N HIS A 31 9.13 8.27 14.08
CA HIS A 31 8.43 7.53 13.06
C HIS A 31 9.45 6.60 12.39
N VAL A 32 9.19 5.31 12.44
CA VAL A 32 10.12 4.28 11.98
C VAL A 32 9.35 3.18 11.26
N ARG A 33 9.98 2.55 10.29
CA ARG A 33 9.39 1.41 9.61
C ARG A 33 9.63 0.11 10.40
N ALA A 34 8.86 -0.93 10.08
CA ALA A 34 8.98 -2.23 10.76
C ALA A 34 10.42 -2.76 10.77
N ARG A 35 11.15 -2.63 9.65
CA ARG A 35 12.54 -3.10 9.54
C ARG A 35 13.51 -2.32 10.41
N ASP A 36 13.28 -1.05 10.66
CA ASP A 36 14.10 -0.25 11.60
C ASP A 36 13.99 -0.83 13.03
N LEU A 37 12.83 -1.44 13.33
CA LEU A 37 12.58 -2.17 14.58
C LEU A 37 13.01 -3.65 14.51
N GLY A 38 13.72 -4.09 13.47
CA GLY A 38 14.12 -5.49 13.27
C GLY A 38 12.95 -6.43 13.01
N ILE A 39 11.79 -5.89 12.63
CA ILE A 39 10.60 -6.64 12.26
C ILE A 39 10.61 -6.81 10.75
N ALA A 40 10.92 -8.02 10.29
CA ALA A 40 11.04 -8.34 8.88
C ALA A 40 10.19 -9.60 8.59
N PRO A 41 8.91 -9.45 8.24
CA PRO A 41 8.06 -10.61 7.96
C PRO A 41 8.52 -11.33 6.70
N GLY A 42 8.53 -12.66 6.78
CA GLY A 42 8.89 -13.54 5.68
C GLY A 42 10.37 -13.71 5.47
N VAL A 43 10.74 -14.19 4.28
CA VAL A 43 12.11 -14.59 3.90
C VAL A 43 12.64 -13.86 2.67
N LEU A 44 11.77 -13.19 1.90
CA LEU A 44 12.16 -12.48 0.69
C LEU A 44 12.76 -11.11 1.02
N LEU A 45 13.74 -10.69 0.24
CA LEU A 45 14.35 -9.38 0.38
C LEU A 45 13.45 -8.29 -0.23
N PRO A 46 13.39 -7.10 0.38
CA PRO A 46 12.70 -5.96 -0.22
C PRO A 46 13.48 -5.42 -1.43
N GLY A 47 12.80 -4.67 -2.28
CA GLY A 47 13.45 -3.79 -3.24
C GLY A 47 14.15 -2.61 -2.56
N PRO A 48 14.85 -1.75 -3.33
CA PRO A 48 15.68 -0.66 -2.78
C PRO A 48 14.92 0.35 -1.92
N LEU A 49 13.67 0.64 -2.26
CA LEU A 49 12.81 1.57 -1.52
C LEU A 49 11.91 0.85 -0.50
N ASN A 50 11.81 -0.47 -0.63
CA ASN A 50 10.83 -1.28 0.09
C ASN A 50 9.42 -0.66 -0.01
N ALA A 51 8.99 -0.30 -1.20
CA ALA A 51 7.76 0.41 -1.52
C ALA A 51 7.12 -0.13 -2.81
N ILE A 52 5.84 0.16 -3.04
CA ILE A 52 5.14 -0.22 -4.29
C ILE A 52 5.83 0.35 -5.52
N THR A 53 6.52 1.46 -5.39
CA THR A 53 7.29 2.14 -6.44
C THR A 53 8.61 1.43 -6.81
N ASP A 54 9.00 0.36 -6.12
CA ASP A 54 10.05 -0.55 -6.59
C ASP A 54 9.63 -1.32 -7.85
N VAL A 55 8.33 -1.43 -8.10
CA VAL A 55 7.81 -1.95 -9.36
C VAL A 55 7.91 -0.86 -10.42
N GLN A 56 8.69 -1.14 -11.46
CA GLN A 56 9.01 -0.16 -12.50
C GLN A 56 7.75 0.42 -13.15
N GLY A 57 7.71 1.74 -13.25
CA GLY A 57 6.61 2.50 -13.87
C GLY A 57 5.58 3.01 -12.87
N VAL A 58 5.47 2.40 -11.70
CA VAL A 58 4.48 2.79 -10.68
C VAL A 58 4.82 4.14 -10.07
N LEU A 59 3.81 5.01 -9.99
CA LEU A 59 3.89 6.33 -9.36
C LEU A 59 2.88 6.41 -8.22
N VAL A 60 3.23 7.13 -7.15
CA VAL A 60 2.34 7.39 -6.01
C VAL A 60 2.34 8.88 -5.67
N GLY A 61 1.16 9.43 -5.41
CA GLY A 61 1.01 10.80 -4.96
C GLY A 61 -0.06 10.93 -3.87
N HIS A 62 0.10 11.92 -3.01
CA HIS A 62 -0.78 12.16 -1.88
C HIS A 62 -1.30 13.60 -1.87
N SER A 63 -2.52 13.76 -1.38
CA SER A 63 -3.08 15.06 -1.04
C SER A 63 -3.72 14.95 0.34
N THR A 64 -3.03 15.48 1.34
CA THR A 64 -3.47 15.49 2.73
C THR A 64 -4.31 16.74 3.01
N VAL A 65 -5.46 16.57 3.67
CA VAL A 65 -6.36 17.66 4.05
C VAL A 65 -6.58 17.62 5.56
N SER A 66 -6.02 18.59 6.25
CA SER A 66 -6.22 18.80 7.68
C SER A 66 -6.60 20.25 7.94
N SER A 67 -7.68 20.49 8.66
CA SER A 67 -8.14 21.83 9.01
C SER A 67 -8.82 21.85 10.37
N GLY A 68 -8.34 22.73 11.23
CA GLY A 68 -8.81 22.80 12.62
C GLY A 68 -8.61 21.45 13.35
N ASN A 69 -9.61 21.11 14.15
CA ASN A 69 -9.67 19.86 14.91
C ASN A 69 -10.80 18.91 14.45
N THR A 70 -11.37 19.15 13.24
CA THR A 70 -12.52 18.35 12.75
C THR A 70 -12.29 17.72 11.38
N ILE A 71 -11.28 18.16 10.62
CA ILE A 71 -11.02 17.68 9.27
C ILE A 71 -9.66 16.99 9.21
N HIS A 72 -9.67 15.68 8.99
CA HIS A 72 -8.50 14.82 8.82
C HIS A 72 -8.80 13.77 7.75
N THR A 73 -8.51 14.10 6.49
CA THR A 73 -8.84 13.26 5.34
C THR A 73 -7.84 13.48 4.20
N GLY A 74 -8.06 12.85 3.05
CA GLY A 74 -7.22 13.07 1.88
C GLY A 74 -7.46 12.08 0.76
N ALA A 75 -6.57 12.11 -0.22
CA ALA A 75 -6.52 11.20 -1.34
C ALA A 75 -5.09 10.68 -1.56
N THR A 76 -4.98 9.42 -1.96
CA THR A 76 -3.74 8.78 -2.41
C THR A 76 -3.97 8.22 -3.80
N ALA A 77 -3.17 8.64 -4.77
CA ALA A 77 -3.25 8.16 -6.15
C ALA A 77 -2.11 7.16 -6.43
N ILE A 78 -2.43 6.06 -7.08
CA ILE A 78 -1.48 5.07 -7.59
C ILE A 78 -1.67 5.01 -9.11
N LEU A 79 -0.64 5.32 -9.87
CA LEU A 79 -0.63 5.22 -11.32
C LEU A 79 0.21 4.02 -11.73
N PRO A 80 -0.36 3.05 -12.45
CA PRO A 80 0.41 1.91 -12.98
C PRO A 80 1.59 2.30 -13.85
N HIS A 81 1.50 3.42 -14.57
CA HIS A 81 2.59 4.03 -15.32
C HIS A 81 2.31 5.52 -15.60
N GLY A 82 3.34 6.28 -15.97
CA GLY A 82 3.25 7.72 -16.24
C GLY A 82 2.69 8.12 -17.60
N GLY A 83 2.30 7.16 -18.45
CA GLY A 83 1.70 7.43 -19.76
C GLY A 83 0.18 7.55 -19.71
N ASN A 84 -0.46 7.67 -20.90
CA ASN A 84 -1.92 7.67 -21.00
C ASN A 84 -2.48 6.27 -20.69
N LEU A 85 -3.03 6.10 -19.48
CA LEU A 85 -3.54 4.82 -18.98
C LEU A 85 -4.73 4.29 -19.78
N TYR A 86 -5.56 5.17 -20.34
CA TYR A 86 -6.69 4.77 -21.16
C TYR A 86 -6.25 4.16 -22.50
N GLN A 87 -5.20 4.71 -23.10
CA GLN A 87 -4.64 4.21 -24.35
C GLN A 87 -3.75 2.97 -24.17
N SER A 88 -3.10 2.86 -23.00
CA SER A 88 -2.19 1.75 -22.66
C SER A 88 -2.62 1.14 -21.31
N LYS A 89 -3.71 0.38 -21.34
CA LYS A 89 -4.29 -0.25 -20.16
C LYS A 89 -3.37 -1.34 -19.59
N VAL A 90 -3.40 -1.51 -18.28
CA VAL A 90 -2.70 -2.61 -17.61
C VAL A 90 -3.65 -3.76 -17.30
N PRO A 91 -3.21 -5.03 -17.41
CA PRO A 91 -3.99 -6.15 -16.91
C PRO A 91 -4.13 -6.05 -15.39
N ALA A 92 -5.30 -6.39 -14.90
CA ALA A 92 -5.61 -6.29 -13.48
C ALA A 92 -6.58 -7.38 -13.02
N GLY A 93 -6.54 -7.66 -11.73
CA GLY A 93 -7.49 -8.52 -11.04
C GLY A 93 -7.96 -7.88 -9.75
N VAL A 94 -9.16 -8.23 -9.30
CA VAL A 94 -9.77 -7.70 -8.08
C VAL A 94 -10.38 -8.81 -7.25
N VAL A 95 -10.30 -8.66 -5.93
CA VAL A 95 -11.00 -9.50 -4.96
C VAL A 95 -11.74 -8.62 -3.98
N VAL A 96 -13.03 -8.82 -3.87
CA VAL A 96 -13.86 -8.33 -2.77
C VAL A 96 -13.93 -9.46 -1.75
N PHE A 97 -13.21 -9.31 -0.64
CA PHE A 97 -13.18 -10.34 0.40
C PHE A 97 -14.34 -10.16 1.37
N ASN A 98 -14.57 -8.93 1.82
CA ASN A 98 -15.78 -8.52 2.50
C ASN A 98 -16.30 -7.20 1.90
N GLY A 99 -17.58 -7.14 1.56
CA GLY A 99 -18.12 -6.14 0.65
C GLY A 99 -18.85 -4.97 1.29
N TYR A 100 -18.61 -4.65 2.56
CA TYR A 100 -19.29 -3.52 3.24
C TYR A 100 -18.66 -2.16 2.92
N GLY A 101 -18.26 -1.93 1.67
CA GLY A 101 -17.63 -0.71 1.20
C GLY A 101 -18.33 -0.13 -0.04
N LYS A 102 -17.88 1.05 -0.48
CA LYS A 102 -18.44 1.82 -1.60
C LYS A 102 -17.41 2.02 -2.71
N SER A 103 -16.44 1.12 -2.83
CA SER A 103 -15.43 1.15 -3.89
C SER A 103 -16.06 1.13 -5.27
N ALA A 104 -15.46 1.84 -6.23
CA ALA A 104 -15.96 1.97 -7.60
C ALA A 104 -14.98 1.40 -8.63
N GLY A 105 -15.50 1.07 -9.83
CA GLY A 105 -14.71 0.59 -10.96
C GLY A 105 -14.37 -0.91 -10.92
N LEU A 106 -14.75 -1.63 -9.85
CA LEU A 106 -14.34 -3.01 -9.63
C LEU A 106 -15.01 -4.02 -10.57
N SER A 107 -16.25 -3.75 -11.00
CA SER A 107 -17.00 -4.64 -11.90
C SER A 107 -16.31 -4.75 -13.27
N GLN A 108 -15.80 -3.64 -13.82
CA GLN A 108 -15.07 -3.68 -15.09
C GLN A 108 -13.74 -4.41 -14.95
N ILE A 109 -13.03 -4.24 -13.83
CA ILE A 109 -11.79 -5.00 -13.56
C ILE A 109 -12.11 -6.50 -13.51
N ALA A 110 -13.19 -6.89 -12.82
CA ALA A 110 -13.59 -8.29 -12.72
C ALA A 110 -14.01 -8.88 -14.07
N GLU A 111 -14.69 -8.12 -14.93
CA GLU A 111 -15.20 -8.57 -16.22
C GLU A 111 -14.14 -8.52 -17.33
N LEU A 112 -13.41 -7.40 -17.45
CA LEU A 112 -12.48 -7.17 -18.56
C LEU A 112 -11.02 -7.46 -18.19
N GLY A 113 -10.71 -7.61 -16.91
CA GLY A 113 -9.36 -7.89 -16.43
C GLY A 113 -8.35 -6.77 -16.72
N GLU A 114 -8.79 -5.49 -16.71
CA GLU A 114 -7.92 -4.36 -17.02
C GLU A 114 -8.29 -3.07 -16.27
N ILE A 115 -7.28 -2.22 -16.07
CA ILE A 115 -7.42 -0.88 -15.51
C ILE A 115 -7.02 0.15 -16.60
N GLU A 116 -7.81 1.23 -16.71
CA GLU A 116 -7.66 2.29 -17.71
C GLU A 116 -7.50 3.69 -17.11
N THR A 117 -7.43 3.79 -15.77
CA THR A 117 -7.33 5.05 -15.02
C THR A 117 -6.30 4.95 -13.90
N PRO A 118 -5.90 6.06 -13.28
CA PRO A 118 -5.32 6.01 -11.94
C PRO A 118 -6.23 5.26 -10.95
N ILE A 119 -5.65 4.61 -9.94
CA ILE A 119 -6.36 4.12 -8.77
C ILE A 119 -6.29 5.21 -7.71
N VAL A 120 -7.43 5.68 -7.21
CA VAL A 120 -7.47 6.68 -6.13
C VAL A 120 -8.07 6.04 -4.88
N LEU A 121 -7.34 6.14 -3.77
CA LEU A 121 -7.82 5.79 -2.44
C LEU A 121 -8.28 7.07 -1.73
N THR A 122 -9.39 7.00 -0.98
CA THR A 122 -9.96 8.16 -0.27
C THR A 122 -10.88 7.71 0.86
N ASN A 123 -11.76 8.59 1.34
CA ASN A 123 -12.79 8.23 2.31
C ASN A 123 -14.12 7.85 1.63
N THR A 124 -14.98 7.16 2.37
CA THR A 124 -16.28 6.65 1.92
C THR A 124 -17.15 7.71 1.23
N MET A 125 -17.25 8.93 1.78
CA MET A 125 -18.14 9.96 1.26
C MET A 125 -17.53 10.76 0.10
N SER A 126 -16.28 10.49 -0.25
CA SER A 126 -15.58 11.16 -1.36
C SER A 126 -15.46 10.29 -2.62
N VAL A 127 -15.94 9.05 -2.62
CA VAL A 127 -15.84 8.12 -3.77
C VAL A 127 -16.42 8.74 -5.05
N SER A 128 -17.64 9.27 -5.02
CA SER A 128 -18.26 9.87 -6.21
C SER A 128 -17.47 11.06 -6.75
N LYS A 129 -16.90 11.88 -5.85
CA LYS A 129 -16.06 13.03 -6.23
C LYS A 129 -14.73 12.57 -6.84
N ALA A 130 -14.17 11.47 -6.33
CA ALA A 130 -12.95 10.89 -6.89
C ALA A 130 -13.20 10.30 -8.28
N MET A 131 -14.35 9.65 -8.50
CA MET A 131 -14.74 9.17 -9.84
C MET A 131 -14.82 10.31 -10.85
N ASP A 132 -15.46 11.42 -10.49
CA ASP A 132 -15.59 12.60 -11.32
C ASP A 132 -14.22 13.22 -11.65
N ALA A 133 -13.38 13.44 -10.64
CA ALA A 133 -12.02 13.96 -10.82
C ALA A 133 -11.13 13.06 -11.70
N ILE A 134 -11.23 11.73 -11.57
CA ILE A 134 -10.51 10.76 -12.42
C ILE A 134 -10.99 10.85 -13.87
N ALA A 135 -12.30 11.01 -14.09
CA ALA A 135 -12.87 11.17 -15.42
C ALA A 135 -12.35 12.46 -16.08
N ASP A 136 -12.39 13.59 -15.38
CA ASP A 136 -11.84 14.86 -15.84
C ASP A 136 -10.35 14.74 -16.22
N TRP A 137 -9.55 14.12 -15.33
CA TRP A 137 -8.13 13.90 -15.59
C TRP A 137 -7.90 13.05 -16.83
N THR A 138 -8.69 11.97 -17.00
CA THR A 138 -8.55 11.03 -18.11
C THR A 138 -8.94 11.68 -19.43
N PHE A 139 -10.06 12.44 -19.47
CA PHE A 139 -10.48 13.16 -20.68
C PHE A 139 -9.48 14.24 -21.11
N ALA A 140 -8.78 14.86 -20.15
CA ALA A 140 -7.77 15.87 -20.41
C ALA A 140 -6.45 15.29 -20.98
N GLN A 141 -6.26 13.95 -21.00
CA GLN A 141 -5.04 13.37 -21.53
C GLN A 141 -5.00 13.47 -23.07
N PRO A 142 -3.85 13.88 -23.67
CA PRO A 142 -3.70 13.89 -25.12
C PRO A 142 -4.01 12.51 -25.74
N GLY A 143 -4.81 12.48 -26.81
CA GLY A 143 -5.26 11.26 -27.46
C GLY A 143 -6.58 10.69 -26.91
N ASN A 144 -7.18 11.35 -25.93
CA ASN A 144 -8.48 10.94 -25.37
C ASN A 144 -9.65 11.85 -25.82
N GLU A 145 -9.45 12.72 -26.82
CA GLU A 145 -10.45 13.71 -27.28
C GLU A 145 -11.76 13.08 -27.77
N LYS A 146 -11.73 11.79 -28.09
CA LYS A 146 -12.92 11.03 -28.55
C LYS A 146 -13.43 10.02 -27.54
N VAL A 147 -12.87 9.99 -26.34
CA VAL A 147 -13.31 9.09 -25.27
C VAL A 147 -14.65 9.58 -24.72
N LEU A 148 -15.65 8.69 -24.66
CA LEU A 148 -17.01 9.02 -24.23
C LEU A 148 -17.37 8.43 -22.85
N SER A 149 -16.55 7.50 -22.35
CA SER A 149 -16.77 6.89 -21.04
C SER A 149 -15.46 6.43 -20.42
N VAL A 150 -15.40 6.44 -19.10
CA VAL A 150 -14.23 6.08 -18.30
C VAL A 150 -14.66 5.26 -17.10
N ASN A 151 -13.96 4.16 -16.83
CA ASN A 151 -14.17 3.38 -15.63
C ASN A 151 -13.17 3.80 -14.54
N ALA A 152 -13.55 4.81 -13.77
CA ALA A 152 -12.73 5.30 -12.67
C ALA A 152 -12.60 4.26 -11.53
N VAL A 153 -11.38 3.96 -11.12
CA VAL A 153 -11.09 3.01 -10.02
C VAL A 153 -10.86 3.78 -8.73
N VAL A 154 -11.77 3.59 -7.78
CA VAL A 154 -11.71 4.27 -6.47
C VAL A 154 -11.85 3.25 -5.34
N GLY A 155 -10.88 3.25 -4.42
CA GLY A 155 -10.95 2.54 -3.15
C GLY A 155 -11.26 3.49 -1.98
N GLU A 156 -11.83 2.95 -0.89
CA GLU A 156 -12.20 3.79 0.24
C GLU A 156 -12.12 3.07 1.58
N THR A 157 -11.95 3.86 2.63
CA THR A 157 -12.20 3.46 4.01
C THR A 157 -12.93 4.59 4.74
N ASN A 158 -13.69 4.26 5.80
CA ASN A 158 -14.45 5.24 6.54
C ASN A 158 -13.60 5.95 7.61
N ASP A 159 -13.24 7.20 7.38
CA ASP A 159 -12.43 8.02 8.29
C ASP A 159 -13.26 8.81 9.33
N GLY A 160 -14.56 8.54 9.45
CA GLY A 160 -15.50 9.31 10.26
C GLY A 160 -15.24 9.33 11.78
N THR A 161 -14.28 8.57 12.28
CA THR A 161 -13.84 8.67 13.70
C THR A 161 -12.98 9.91 13.93
N LEU A 162 -12.14 10.25 12.95
CA LEU A 162 -11.18 11.35 13.03
C LEU A 162 -11.48 12.51 12.07
N ASN A 163 -12.55 12.40 11.29
CA ASN A 163 -12.91 13.37 10.25
C ASN A 163 -14.41 13.64 10.28
N ASP A 164 -14.81 14.92 10.17
CA ASP A 164 -16.20 15.23 9.82
C ASP A 164 -16.47 14.77 8.39
N ILE A 165 -16.72 13.49 8.24
CA ILE A 165 -16.93 12.85 6.94
C ILE A 165 -18.19 13.37 6.22
N ARG A 166 -19.19 13.87 6.97
CA ARG A 166 -20.43 14.45 6.43
C ARG A 166 -20.19 15.83 5.82
N GLY A 167 -19.21 16.57 6.31
CA GLY A 167 -18.79 17.84 5.75
C GLY A 167 -18.18 17.73 4.36
N ARG A 168 -17.73 16.51 3.93
CA ARG A 168 -17.21 16.22 2.58
C ARG A 168 -16.15 17.22 2.13
N ALA A 169 -15.20 17.51 3.01
CA ALA A 169 -14.21 18.57 2.87
C ALA A 169 -13.24 18.38 1.70
N LEU A 170 -12.98 17.12 1.28
CA LEU A 170 -12.10 16.83 0.15
C LEU A 170 -12.70 17.34 -1.16
N THR A 171 -11.94 18.12 -1.93
CA THR A 171 -12.35 18.70 -3.21
C THR A 171 -11.81 17.91 -4.40
N SER A 172 -12.41 18.06 -5.60
CA SER A 172 -11.91 17.47 -6.86
C SER A 172 -10.47 17.93 -7.15
N GLU A 173 -10.14 19.21 -6.90
CA GLU A 173 -8.79 19.74 -7.14
C GLU A 173 -7.74 19.08 -6.22
N GLN A 174 -8.08 18.76 -4.97
CA GLN A 174 -7.18 18.02 -4.08
C GLN A 174 -6.95 16.58 -4.55
N ILE A 175 -7.98 15.94 -5.11
CA ILE A 175 -7.86 14.61 -5.71
C ILE A 175 -6.97 14.68 -6.97
N LEU A 176 -7.24 15.64 -7.86
CA LEU A 176 -6.42 15.89 -9.05
C LEU A 176 -4.97 16.19 -8.70
N ARG A 177 -4.73 16.92 -7.59
CA ARG A 177 -3.38 17.17 -7.08
C ARG A 177 -2.66 15.87 -6.73
N ALA A 178 -3.30 14.94 -6.03
CA ALA A 178 -2.69 13.64 -5.73
C ALA A 178 -2.28 12.88 -7.00
N ILE A 179 -3.09 12.96 -8.07
CA ILE A 179 -2.78 12.33 -9.36
C ILE A 179 -1.62 13.04 -10.05
N ARG A 180 -1.61 14.38 -10.10
CA ARG A 180 -0.57 15.17 -10.80
C ARG A 180 0.79 15.13 -10.10
N GLU A 181 0.80 15.06 -8.77
CA GLU A 181 2.01 15.00 -7.95
C GLU A 181 2.53 13.56 -7.78
N ALA A 182 1.89 12.57 -8.39
CA ALA A 182 2.35 11.20 -8.35
C ALA A 182 3.73 11.06 -9.02
N HIS A 183 4.67 10.45 -8.31
CA HIS A 183 6.07 10.32 -8.73
C HIS A 183 6.65 8.96 -8.33
N PRO A 184 7.73 8.50 -8.99
CA PRO A 184 8.50 7.34 -8.56
C PRO A 184 9.35 7.72 -7.33
N GLY A 185 9.86 6.74 -6.62
CA GLY A 185 10.75 6.97 -5.47
C GLY A 185 10.10 6.64 -4.14
N PRO A 186 10.63 7.15 -3.03
CA PRO A 186 10.07 6.90 -1.71
C PRO A 186 8.61 7.33 -1.60
N VAL A 187 7.78 6.50 -0.96
CA VAL A 187 6.37 6.78 -0.69
C VAL A 187 6.23 7.25 0.74
N GLU A 188 5.51 8.36 0.96
CA GLU A 188 5.16 8.80 2.31
C GLU A 188 4.15 7.84 2.94
N GLU A 189 4.32 7.55 4.25
CA GLU A 189 3.54 6.57 4.99
C GLU A 189 2.90 7.17 6.24
N GLY A 190 1.97 6.42 6.85
CA GLY A 190 1.27 6.83 8.07
C GLY A 190 0.10 7.79 7.80
N SER A 191 0.05 8.89 8.54
CA SER A 191 -1.07 9.85 8.54
C SER A 191 -1.05 10.80 7.35
N VAL A 192 -0.97 10.28 6.12
CA VAL A 192 -0.83 11.04 4.86
C VAL A 192 -1.90 10.63 3.86
N GLY A 193 -2.30 11.55 2.99
CA GLY A 193 -3.28 11.27 1.94
C GLY A 193 -4.55 10.61 2.46
N ALA A 194 -4.97 9.51 1.85
CA ALA A 194 -6.14 8.73 2.25
C ALA A 194 -6.00 8.09 3.66
N GLY A 195 -4.79 8.00 4.21
CA GLY A 195 -4.54 7.48 5.57
C GLY A 195 -4.64 8.51 6.68
N THR A 196 -4.95 9.78 6.38
CA THR A 196 -4.92 10.88 7.35
C THR A 196 -5.90 10.68 8.51
N GLY A 197 -7.13 10.25 8.25
CA GLY A 197 -8.18 10.08 9.27
C GLY A 197 -8.48 8.64 9.68
N THR A 198 -7.65 7.67 9.29
CA THR A 198 -7.93 6.24 9.51
C THR A 198 -7.53 5.75 10.90
N VAL A 199 -8.21 4.70 11.36
CA VAL A 199 -7.97 4.04 12.65
C VAL A 199 -7.83 2.54 12.42
N ALA A 200 -6.75 1.92 12.91
CA ALA A 200 -6.54 0.49 12.76
C ALA A 200 -6.18 -0.16 14.11
N PHE A 201 -6.89 -1.24 14.48
CA PHE A 201 -6.74 -1.96 15.74
C PHE A 201 -6.90 -1.08 17.00
N GLY A 202 -7.64 0.03 16.89
CA GLY A 202 -7.80 1.01 17.98
C GLY A 202 -6.66 2.03 18.08
N TRP A 203 -5.61 1.91 17.28
CA TRP A 203 -4.56 2.92 17.12
C TRP A 203 -4.72 3.68 15.80
N LYS A 204 -3.92 4.73 15.64
CA LYS A 204 -3.90 5.48 14.38
C LYS A 204 -3.44 4.57 13.24
N GLY A 205 -4.29 4.43 12.22
CA GLY A 205 -3.99 3.76 10.96
C GLY A 205 -3.30 4.69 9.96
N GLY A 206 -3.17 4.28 8.70
CA GLY A 206 -2.51 5.11 7.71
C GLY A 206 -2.30 4.44 6.36
N ILE A 207 -1.49 5.10 5.54
CA ILE A 207 -0.87 4.52 4.35
C ILE A 207 0.37 3.75 4.77
N GLY A 208 0.55 2.56 4.21
CA GLY A 208 1.79 1.80 4.35
C GLY A 208 2.18 1.16 3.04
N THR A 209 3.46 0.92 2.85
CA THR A 209 3.97 0.30 1.63
C THR A 209 5.13 -0.64 1.92
N SER A 210 5.35 -1.58 1.02
CA SER A 210 6.46 -2.53 1.07
C SER A 210 6.65 -3.19 -0.29
N SER A 211 7.77 -3.85 -0.49
CA SER A 211 8.02 -4.66 -1.69
C SER A 211 8.78 -5.94 -1.36
N ARG A 212 8.74 -6.88 -2.31
CA ARG A 212 9.57 -8.09 -2.32
C ARG A 212 10.15 -8.30 -3.69
N ARG A 213 11.43 -8.64 -3.72
CA ARG A 213 12.14 -9.00 -4.94
C ARG A 213 12.42 -10.50 -4.94
N LEU A 214 11.98 -11.18 -5.99
CA LEU A 214 12.24 -12.60 -6.15
C LEU A 214 13.70 -12.86 -6.56
N PRO A 215 14.33 -13.95 -6.09
CA PRO A 215 15.63 -14.38 -6.59
C PRO A 215 15.62 -14.63 -8.10
N GLU A 216 16.77 -14.50 -8.74
CA GLU A 216 16.94 -14.75 -10.19
C GLU A 216 16.48 -16.17 -10.59
N SER A 217 16.71 -17.16 -9.74
CA SER A 217 16.32 -18.56 -9.98
C SER A 217 14.81 -18.78 -10.10
N VAL A 218 14.00 -17.82 -9.68
CA VAL A 218 12.53 -17.90 -9.72
C VAL A 218 11.89 -16.68 -10.38
N GLY A 219 12.59 -16.03 -11.33
CA GLY A 219 12.05 -15.03 -12.24
C GLY A 219 12.48 -13.60 -12.00
N HIS A 220 13.16 -13.27 -10.89
CA HIS A 220 13.70 -11.91 -10.59
C HIS A 220 12.65 -10.79 -10.55
N TRP A 221 11.37 -11.14 -10.48
CA TRP A 221 10.29 -10.16 -10.46
C TRP A 221 10.16 -9.45 -9.12
N THR A 222 9.58 -8.27 -9.17
CA THR A 222 9.25 -7.45 -8.01
C THR A 222 7.74 -7.49 -7.77
N VAL A 223 7.34 -7.61 -6.50
CA VAL A 223 5.97 -7.38 -6.04
C VAL A 223 6.00 -6.23 -5.05
N GLY A 224 5.26 -5.17 -5.35
CA GLY A 224 5.11 -4.01 -4.48
C GLY A 224 3.66 -3.87 -3.99
N VAL A 225 3.49 -3.41 -2.76
CA VAL A 225 2.18 -3.27 -2.11
C VAL A 225 2.04 -1.91 -1.48
N LEU A 226 0.84 -1.31 -1.62
CA LEU A 226 0.41 -0.16 -0.86
C LEU A 226 -0.93 -0.48 -0.19
N VAL A 227 -1.06 -0.13 1.10
CA VAL A 227 -2.28 -0.33 1.87
C VAL A 227 -2.81 0.99 2.43
N GLN A 228 -4.14 1.08 2.56
CA GLN A 228 -4.84 2.06 3.40
C GLN A 228 -5.54 1.28 4.51
N THR A 229 -5.01 1.37 5.75
CA THR A 229 -5.50 0.58 6.89
C THR A 229 -6.50 1.36 7.73
N ASN A 230 -7.67 0.75 7.97
CA ASN A 230 -8.75 1.32 8.80
C ASN A 230 -9.63 0.20 9.35
N TYR A 231 -9.06 -0.83 9.97
CA TYR A 231 -9.80 -2.01 10.40
C TYR A 231 -9.42 -2.47 11.82
N GLY A 232 -10.28 -3.28 12.44
CA GLY A 232 -10.10 -3.78 13.78
C GLY A 232 -9.70 -5.25 13.85
N GLY A 233 -9.51 -5.73 15.08
CA GLY A 233 -9.13 -7.11 15.36
C GLY A 233 -8.26 -7.23 16.60
N ILE A 234 -7.42 -8.25 16.65
CA ILE A 234 -6.46 -8.52 17.73
C ILE A 234 -5.05 -8.39 17.13
N LEU A 235 -4.46 -7.20 17.24
CA LEU A 235 -3.19 -6.89 16.56
C LEU A 235 -2.10 -7.91 16.88
N ASN A 236 -1.59 -8.50 15.83
CA ASN A 236 -0.45 -9.41 15.86
C ASN A 236 0.67 -8.85 14.98
N ILE A 237 1.87 -8.71 15.50
CA ILE A 237 3.04 -8.24 14.78
C ILE A 237 4.13 -9.31 14.87
N ASN A 238 4.45 -9.90 13.73
CA ASN A 238 5.48 -10.95 13.61
C ASN A 238 5.32 -12.07 14.66
N GLY A 239 4.11 -12.57 14.83
CA GLY A 239 3.76 -13.63 15.78
C GLY A 239 3.56 -13.18 17.24
N ARG A 240 3.80 -11.90 17.58
CA ARG A 240 3.54 -11.35 18.91
C ARG A 240 2.14 -10.79 19.00
N ARG A 241 1.42 -11.12 20.04
CA ARG A 241 0.04 -10.70 20.31
C ARG A 241 0.01 -9.29 20.91
N ILE A 242 0.41 -8.30 20.14
CA ILE A 242 0.61 -6.90 20.58
C ILE A 242 -0.69 -6.29 21.13
N GLY A 243 -1.84 -6.59 20.53
CA GLY A 243 -3.13 -6.13 21.02
C GLY A 243 -3.39 -6.55 22.47
N GLU A 244 -3.06 -7.79 22.82
CA GLU A 244 -3.19 -8.30 24.21
C GLU A 244 -2.12 -7.74 25.14
N GLU A 245 -0.86 -7.66 24.67
CA GLU A 245 0.25 -7.10 25.46
C GLU A 245 -0.03 -5.65 25.87
N LEU A 246 -0.71 -4.88 25.02
CA LEU A 246 -1.06 -3.47 25.25
C LEU A 246 -2.48 -3.28 25.84
N GLY A 247 -3.24 -4.36 26.00
CA GLY A 247 -4.61 -4.29 26.52
C GLY A 247 -5.56 -3.49 25.62
N ASN A 248 -5.41 -3.59 24.29
CA ASN A 248 -6.27 -2.94 23.30
C ASN A 248 -6.56 -3.90 22.16
N TYR A 249 -7.67 -4.62 22.24
CA TYR A 249 -8.06 -5.61 21.24
C TYR A 249 -9.58 -5.81 21.22
N TYR A 250 -10.07 -6.30 20.09
CA TYR A 250 -11.48 -6.62 19.89
C TYR A 250 -11.98 -7.67 20.92
N LEU A 251 -13.16 -7.47 21.48
CA LEU A 251 -13.80 -8.28 22.52
C LEU A 251 -13.16 -8.24 23.93
N GLN A 252 -12.23 -7.31 24.17
CA GLN A 252 -11.60 -7.16 25.48
C GLN A 252 -12.61 -6.91 26.62
N HIS A 253 -13.69 -6.17 26.36
CA HIS A 253 -14.68 -5.75 27.35
C HIS A 253 -16.09 -6.29 27.04
N GLU A 254 -16.18 -7.54 26.68
CA GLU A 254 -17.44 -8.22 26.33
C GLU A 254 -18.50 -7.31 25.65
N VAL A 255 -18.44 -7.26 24.33
CA VAL A 255 -19.55 -6.95 23.41
C VAL A 255 -20.03 -5.50 23.26
N ALA A 256 -19.96 -4.61 24.25
CA ALA A 256 -20.77 -3.38 24.17
C ALA A 256 -20.16 -2.20 23.40
N SER A 257 -18.86 -2.15 23.12
CA SER A 257 -18.23 -0.96 22.54
C SER A 257 -17.08 -1.17 21.56
N SER A 258 -16.54 -2.36 21.45
CA SER A 258 -15.41 -2.60 20.54
C SER A 258 -15.90 -2.88 19.11
N LYS A 259 -15.86 -1.88 18.24
CA LYS A 259 -16.13 -2.08 16.82
C LYS A 259 -14.90 -2.73 16.18
N ALA A 260 -15.02 -3.99 15.76
CA ALA A 260 -14.07 -4.60 14.83
C ALA A 260 -14.26 -4.08 13.40
N ASP A 261 -15.31 -3.30 13.19
CA ASP A 261 -15.69 -2.76 11.90
C ASP A 261 -14.64 -1.79 11.39
N GLY A 262 -14.45 -1.81 10.10
CA GLY A 262 -13.47 -0.94 9.45
C GLY A 262 -13.33 -1.35 8.00
N SER A 263 -12.18 -1.10 7.39
CA SER A 263 -11.94 -1.43 5.98
C SER A 263 -10.44 -1.49 5.70
N ILE A 264 -10.06 -2.20 4.66
CA ILE A 264 -8.71 -2.12 4.12
C ILE A 264 -8.74 -2.08 2.60
N MET A 265 -7.97 -1.17 2.03
CA MET A 265 -7.60 -1.22 0.62
C MET A 265 -6.18 -1.75 0.50
N VAL A 266 -6.00 -2.74 -0.38
CA VAL A 266 -4.69 -3.27 -0.73
C VAL A 266 -4.51 -3.18 -2.24
N VAL A 267 -3.49 -2.45 -2.67
CA VAL A 267 -3.09 -2.34 -4.08
C VAL A 267 -1.74 -3.02 -4.26
N ILE A 268 -1.70 -3.99 -5.18
CA ILE A 268 -0.53 -4.82 -5.47
C ILE A 268 -0.08 -4.55 -6.89
N ALA A 269 1.17 -4.20 -7.07
CA ALA A 269 1.82 -4.06 -8.37
C ALA A 269 2.85 -5.17 -8.57
N THR A 270 3.07 -5.60 -9.81
CA THR A 270 4.19 -6.48 -10.16
C THR A 270 4.67 -6.21 -11.58
N ASP A 271 5.95 -6.44 -11.84
CA ASP A 271 6.54 -6.47 -13.17
C ASP A 271 6.56 -7.88 -13.80
N ALA A 272 5.98 -8.88 -13.10
CA ALA A 272 5.78 -10.20 -13.66
C ALA A 272 4.66 -10.18 -14.72
N PRO A 273 4.83 -10.85 -15.87
CA PRO A 273 3.78 -10.94 -16.88
C PRO A 273 2.67 -11.89 -16.39
N LEU A 274 1.57 -11.30 -15.92
CA LEU A 274 0.43 -12.03 -15.39
C LEU A 274 -0.86 -11.65 -16.11
N SER A 275 -1.72 -12.65 -16.35
CA SER A 275 -3.10 -12.45 -16.77
C SER A 275 -3.96 -11.94 -15.62
N ASP A 276 -5.15 -11.42 -15.93
CA ASP A 276 -6.18 -11.00 -14.96
C ASP A 276 -6.55 -12.12 -14.00
N ARG A 277 -6.66 -13.36 -14.50
CA ARG A 277 -6.92 -14.54 -13.67
C ARG A 277 -5.81 -14.73 -12.63
N ASN A 278 -4.54 -14.64 -13.03
CA ASN A 278 -3.40 -14.80 -12.12
C ASN A 278 -3.23 -13.58 -11.20
N LEU A 279 -3.55 -12.38 -11.66
CA LEU A 279 -3.60 -11.17 -10.81
C LEU A 279 -4.70 -11.25 -9.76
N THR A 280 -5.89 -11.78 -10.10
CA THR A 280 -6.94 -12.08 -9.10
C THR A 280 -6.47 -13.09 -8.06
N ARG A 281 -5.73 -14.13 -8.47
CA ARG A 281 -5.13 -15.09 -7.53
C ARG A 281 -4.06 -14.45 -6.64
N LEU A 282 -3.25 -13.54 -7.20
CA LEU A 282 -2.25 -12.77 -6.46
C LEU A 282 -2.93 -11.87 -5.41
N ALA A 283 -3.94 -11.09 -5.82
CA ALA A 283 -4.73 -10.23 -4.94
C ALA A 283 -5.33 -11.02 -3.75
N ARG A 284 -5.83 -12.22 -4.00
CA ARG A 284 -6.41 -13.08 -2.96
C ARG A 284 -5.40 -13.49 -1.87
N ARG A 285 -4.11 -13.54 -2.17
CA ARG A 285 -3.06 -13.90 -1.19
C ARG A 285 -2.85 -12.83 -0.12
N ALA A 286 -3.08 -11.57 -0.46
CA ALA A 286 -3.00 -10.47 0.50
C ALA A 286 -3.98 -10.60 1.67
N ALA A 287 -5.14 -11.24 1.48
CA ALA A 287 -6.08 -11.52 2.56
C ALA A 287 -5.43 -12.37 3.68
N GLY A 288 -4.51 -13.27 3.32
CA GLY A 288 -3.73 -14.05 4.30
C GLY A 288 -2.88 -13.16 5.21
N ALA A 289 -2.30 -12.08 4.70
CA ALA A 289 -1.53 -11.12 5.50
C ALA A 289 -2.44 -10.32 6.43
N VAL A 290 -3.59 -9.88 5.96
CA VAL A 290 -4.58 -9.16 6.79
C VAL A 290 -5.05 -10.05 7.96
N ALA A 291 -5.30 -11.36 7.71
CA ALA A 291 -5.60 -12.31 8.76
C ALA A 291 -4.42 -12.51 9.73
N ARG A 292 -3.18 -12.60 9.23
CA ARG A 292 -1.97 -12.74 10.07
C ARG A 292 -1.79 -11.54 11.01
N THR A 293 -2.15 -10.34 10.57
CA THR A 293 -2.07 -9.13 11.41
C THR A 293 -3.19 -9.04 12.45
N GLY A 294 -4.19 -9.95 12.41
CA GLY A 294 -5.19 -10.12 13.46
C GLY A 294 -6.60 -9.68 13.09
N SER A 295 -6.91 -9.43 11.81
CA SER A 295 -8.28 -9.18 11.36
C SER A 295 -9.10 -10.46 11.33
N SER A 296 -10.36 -10.36 11.71
CA SER A 296 -11.38 -11.40 11.52
C SER A 296 -12.29 -11.11 10.30
N PHE A 297 -12.02 -10.05 9.54
CA PHE A 297 -12.90 -9.57 8.45
C PHE A 297 -14.33 -9.41 8.92
N SER A 298 -14.52 -8.52 9.91
CA SER A 298 -15.80 -8.31 10.57
C SER A 298 -16.90 -7.90 9.58
N ASN A 299 -18.16 -8.12 9.94
CA ASN A 299 -19.31 -7.90 9.07
C ASN A 299 -19.39 -6.48 8.47
N GLY A 300 -18.98 -5.47 9.24
CA GLY A 300 -18.97 -4.07 8.80
C GLY A 300 -17.71 -3.63 8.06
N SER A 301 -16.80 -4.55 7.73
CA SER A 301 -15.56 -4.26 7.02
C SER A 301 -15.76 -4.22 5.50
N GLY A 302 -15.04 -3.33 4.82
CA GLY A 302 -14.88 -3.30 3.37
C GLY A 302 -13.45 -3.67 2.98
N ASP A 303 -13.22 -4.90 2.56
CA ASP A 303 -11.89 -5.45 2.33
C ASP A 303 -11.69 -5.73 0.84
N TYR A 304 -10.92 -4.86 0.17
CA TYR A 304 -10.74 -4.87 -1.27
C TYR A 304 -9.27 -4.99 -1.64
N PHE A 305 -9.00 -5.89 -2.57
CA PHE A 305 -7.64 -6.19 -3.05
C PHE A 305 -7.59 -6.03 -4.56
N ILE A 306 -6.75 -5.13 -5.05
CA ILE A 306 -6.54 -4.87 -6.48
C ILE A 306 -5.11 -5.26 -6.81
N ALA A 307 -4.89 -6.05 -7.84
CA ALA A 307 -3.55 -6.36 -8.35
C ALA A 307 -3.45 -6.01 -9.83
N PHE A 308 -2.30 -5.47 -10.25
CA PHE A 308 -2.03 -5.18 -11.65
C PHE A 308 -0.57 -5.50 -12.03
N SER A 309 -0.32 -5.69 -13.32
CA SER A 309 1.03 -5.91 -13.85
C SER A 309 1.46 -4.76 -14.75
N THR A 310 2.71 -4.31 -14.56
CA THR A 310 3.39 -3.31 -15.40
C THR A 310 4.29 -3.93 -16.46
N ALA A 311 4.37 -5.27 -16.55
CA ALA A 311 5.21 -5.95 -17.54
C ALA A 311 4.87 -5.50 -18.98
N ALA A 312 5.86 -5.08 -19.73
CA ALA A 312 5.67 -4.51 -21.08
C ALA A 312 4.92 -5.47 -22.03
N ASP A 313 5.14 -6.80 -21.86
CA ASP A 313 4.54 -7.83 -22.70
C ASP A 313 3.02 -7.91 -22.55
N VAL A 314 2.49 -7.54 -21.36
CA VAL A 314 1.06 -7.66 -21.04
C VAL A 314 0.30 -6.35 -21.12
N ILE A 315 0.97 -5.21 -21.35
CA ILE A 315 0.31 -3.91 -21.57
C ILE A 315 -0.62 -4.00 -22.78
N ARG A 316 -1.85 -3.51 -22.62
CA ARG A 316 -2.93 -3.56 -23.59
C ARG A 316 -3.04 -2.21 -24.33
N THR A 317 -2.09 -1.94 -25.23
CA THR A 317 -2.10 -0.72 -26.06
C THR A 317 -3.31 -0.70 -27.00
N ALA A 318 -3.69 0.50 -27.48
CA ALA A 318 -4.79 0.65 -28.45
C ALA A 318 -4.60 -0.25 -29.68
N GLN A 319 -3.35 -0.39 -30.18
CA GLN A 319 -3.03 -1.27 -31.29
C GLN A 319 -3.27 -2.75 -30.97
N LYS A 320 -2.82 -3.23 -29.80
CA LYS A 320 -3.05 -4.63 -29.37
C LYS A 320 -4.54 -4.93 -29.19
N ARG A 321 -5.32 -3.95 -28.72
CA ARG A 321 -6.77 -4.12 -28.51
C ARG A 321 -7.59 -4.08 -29.81
N ALA A 322 -7.04 -3.55 -30.89
CA ALA A 322 -7.73 -3.48 -32.20
C ALA A 322 -7.78 -4.82 -32.94
N THR A 323 -6.96 -5.79 -32.55
CA THR A 323 -6.83 -7.10 -33.21
C THR A 323 -6.64 -8.20 -32.17
N SER A 324 -6.53 -9.46 -32.61
CA SER A 324 -6.08 -10.54 -31.74
C SER A 324 -4.63 -10.30 -31.32
N ALA A 325 -4.32 -10.46 -30.04
CA ALA A 325 -3.00 -10.26 -29.47
C ALA A 325 -2.56 -11.49 -28.65
N GLN A 326 -1.23 -11.67 -28.58
CA GLN A 326 -0.61 -12.66 -27.70
C GLN A 326 0.00 -11.94 -26.50
N TYR A 327 -0.12 -12.53 -25.32
CA TYR A 327 0.45 -12.02 -24.08
C TYR A 327 1.28 -13.11 -23.41
N SER A 328 2.40 -12.73 -22.82
CA SER A 328 3.20 -13.62 -21.98
C SER A 328 2.48 -13.89 -20.67
N GLU A 329 2.65 -15.08 -20.10
CA GLU A 329 2.10 -15.41 -18.79
C GLU A 329 3.05 -16.32 -18.02
N VAL A 330 3.28 -15.99 -16.75
CA VAL A 330 3.95 -16.89 -15.82
C VAL A 330 3.09 -18.13 -15.62
N SER A 331 3.68 -19.31 -15.83
CA SER A 331 2.98 -20.60 -15.70
C SER A 331 2.48 -20.83 -14.27
N ASN A 332 1.46 -21.70 -14.12
CA ASN A 332 0.97 -22.09 -12.80
C ASN A 332 2.04 -22.74 -11.91
N ASP A 333 3.00 -23.43 -12.51
CA ASP A 333 4.05 -24.12 -11.78
C ASP A 333 5.10 -23.17 -11.18
N ASN A 334 5.20 -21.94 -11.72
CA ASN A 334 6.19 -20.93 -11.32
C ASN A 334 5.59 -19.73 -10.57
N ILE A 335 4.27 -19.69 -10.30
CA ILE A 335 3.61 -18.51 -9.72
C ILE A 335 3.72 -18.44 -8.18
N SER A 336 3.97 -19.54 -7.49
CA SER A 336 3.94 -19.59 -6.02
C SER A 336 4.89 -18.62 -5.32
N PRO A 337 6.11 -18.35 -5.82
CA PRO A 337 6.97 -17.30 -5.23
C PRO A 337 6.36 -15.91 -5.25
N LEU A 338 5.58 -15.55 -6.29
CA LEU A 338 4.85 -14.28 -6.35
C LEU A 338 3.75 -14.20 -5.28
N PHE A 339 3.10 -15.33 -4.97
CA PHE A 339 2.09 -15.40 -3.91
C PHE A 339 2.69 -15.15 -2.53
N GLU A 340 3.87 -15.76 -2.25
CA GLU A 340 4.59 -15.48 -1.01
C GLU A 340 5.03 -14.03 -0.94
N ALA A 341 5.57 -13.48 -2.03
CA ALA A 341 5.96 -12.07 -2.10
C ALA A 341 4.80 -11.11 -1.80
N ALA A 342 3.60 -11.36 -2.35
CA ALA A 342 2.43 -10.55 -2.10
C ALA A 342 1.98 -10.62 -0.63
N LEU A 343 2.04 -11.81 -0.02
CA LEU A 343 1.68 -12.01 1.38
C LEU A 343 2.66 -11.28 2.31
N GLU A 344 3.96 -11.51 2.16
CA GLU A 344 4.99 -10.87 2.99
C GLU A 344 5.00 -9.33 2.84
N ALA A 345 4.89 -8.82 1.60
CA ALA A 345 4.85 -7.38 1.36
C ALA A 345 3.59 -6.73 1.94
N THR A 346 2.43 -7.39 1.87
CA THR A 346 1.19 -6.87 2.46
C THR A 346 1.30 -6.82 3.98
N GLU A 347 1.83 -7.85 4.62
CA GLU A 347 2.03 -7.89 6.06
C GLU A 347 2.93 -6.76 6.55
N GLU A 348 4.07 -6.53 5.88
CA GLU A 348 4.97 -5.44 6.22
C GLU A 348 4.37 -4.05 5.95
N ALA A 349 3.63 -3.88 4.84
CA ALA A 349 2.96 -2.62 4.53
C ALA A 349 1.94 -2.25 5.61
N ILE A 350 1.19 -3.23 6.16
CA ILE A 350 0.28 -3.00 7.27
C ILE A 350 1.04 -2.54 8.52
N TYR A 351 2.16 -3.17 8.85
CA TYR A 351 2.99 -2.75 9.99
C TYR A 351 3.51 -1.32 9.80
N ASN A 352 4.03 -1.00 8.61
CA ASN A 352 4.53 0.34 8.30
C ASN A 352 3.43 1.39 8.44
N SER A 353 2.19 1.11 8.02
CA SER A 353 1.07 2.03 8.17
C SER A 353 0.79 2.43 9.63
N LEU A 354 1.02 1.51 10.57
CA LEU A 354 0.84 1.73 12.01
C LEU A 354 2.03 2.45 12.64
N PHE A 355 3.27 2.01 12.33
CA PHE A 355 4.48 2.57 12.92
C PHE A 355 4.78 4.00 12.43
N MET A 356 4.40 4.32 11.20
CA MET A 356 4.59 5.63 10.58
C MET A 356 3.44 6.61 10.88
N ALA A 357 2.38 6.17 11.55
CA ALA A 357 1.24 7.02 11.90
C ALA A 357 1.55 7.97 13.06
N SER A 358 0.86 9.10 13.11
CA SER A 358 0.95 10.11 14.17
C SER A 358 -0.32 10.16 14.99
N THR A 359 -0.22 10.29 16.32
CA THR A 359 -1.37 10.57 17.18
C THR A 359 -2.21 11.72 16.61
N THR A 360 -3.50 11.50 16.48
CA THR A 360 -4.42 12.48 15.90
C THR A 360 -5.54 12.81 16.88
N ARG A 361 -5.83 14.10 17.00
CA ARG A 361 -6.91 14.63 17.83
C ARG A 361 -8.02 15.14 16.92
N ASN A 362 -9.26 14.86 17.28
CA ASN A 362 -10.45 15.27 16.55
C ASN A 362 -11.53 15.71 17.52
N HIS A 363 -12.36 16.67 17.11
CA HIS A 363 -13.65 16.95 17.73
C HIS A 363 -14.75 16.31 16.89
N ASP A 364 -15.38 15.26 17.42
CA ASP A 364 -16.51 14.59 16.76
C ASP A 364 -17.73 15.53 16.83
N VAL A 365 -18.03 16.16 15.69
CA VAL A 365 -19.13 17.15 15.60
C VAL A 365 -20.51 16.53 15.77
N ILE A 366 -20.66 15.21 15.63
CA ILE A 366 -21.95 14.52 15.78
C ILE A 366 -22.20 14.20 17.24
N LYS A 367 -21.20 13.68 17.94
CA LYS A 367 -21.29 13.32 19.35
C LYS A 367 -20.95 14.48 20.28
N ASN A 368 -20.38 15.56 19.75
CA ASN A 368 -19.88 16.72 20.48
C ASN A 368 -18.88 16.31 21.59
N GLU A 369 -17.91 15.48 21.21
CA GLU A 369 -16.86 14.99 22.10
C GLU A 369 -15.49 15.05 21.46
N ASP A 370 -14.45 15.26 22.26
CA ASP A 370 -13.07 15.20 21.79
C ASP A 370 -12.61 13.74 21.75
N VAL A 371 -12.03 13.36 20.60
CA VAL A 371 -11.48 12.04 20.34
C VAL A 371 -9.98 12.13 20.13
N VAL A 372 -9.22 11.29 20.81
CA VAL A 372 -7.78 11.15 20.60
C VAL A 372 -7.51 9.72 20.21
N ILE A 373 -6.94 9.53 19.02
CA ILE A 373 -6.45 8.22 18.57
C ILE A 373 -4.93 8.26 18.61
N GLU A 374 -4.39 7.50 19.53
CA GLU A 374 -2.94 7.42 19.74
C GLU A 374 -2.27 6.60 18.61
N ARG A 375 -1.02 6.94 18.31
CA ARG A 375 -0.15 6.09 17.50
C ARG A 375 0.14 4.77 18.24
N LEU A 376 0.51 3.74 17.50
CA LEU A 376 0.99 2.50 18.10
C LEU A 376 2.29 2.78 18.89
N PRO A 377 2.35 2.46 20.20
CA PRO A 377 3.54 2.71 21.00
C PRO A 377 4.72 1.82 20.56
N LEU A 378 5.93 2.38 20.54
CA LEU A 378 7.14 1.66 20.17
C LEU A 378 7.79 0.90 21.33
N ALA A 379 7.45 1.24 22.59
CA ALA A 379 8.05 0.65 23.79
C ALA A 379 8.12 -0.89 23.80
N PRO A 380 7.10 -1.65 23.34
CA PRO A 380 7.19 -3.12 23.26
C PRO A 380 8.29 -3.64 22.34
N PHE A 381 8.69 -2.85 21.32
CA PHE A 381 9.65 -3.22 20.29
C PHE A 381 11.07 -2.72 20.58
N LEU A 382 11.21 -1.81 21.55
CA LEU A 382 12.50 -1.24 21.96
C LEU A 382 13.13 -2.02 23.12
N LYS A 383 12.38 -2.85 23.84
CA LYS A 383 12.88 -3.66 24.97
C LYS A 383 14.00 -4.61 24.52
N GLY A 384 15.14 -4.56 25.22
CA GLY A 384 16.29 -5.44 24.95
C GLY A 384 17.28 -4.93 23.89
N ARG A 385 16.99 -3.82 23.21
CA ARG A 385 17.97 -3.13 22.37
C ARG A 385 18.91 -2.30 23.24
N LYS A 386 20.24 -2.37 22.98
CA LYS A 386 21.22 -1.51 23.65
C LYS A 386 21.01 -0.07 23.16
N HIS A 387 20.20 0.68 23.90
CA HIS A 387 19.97 2.10 23.61
C HIS A 387 21.09 2.93 24.24
N ASN A 388 22.09 3.30 23.45
CA ASN A 388 22.97 4.40 23.80
C ASN A 388 22.41 5.71 23.21
N CYS A 389 21.17 6.07 23.55
CA CYS A 389 20.66 7.42 23.35
C CYS A 389 21.17 8.29 24.48
N ARG A 390 22.32 8.95 24.32
CA ARG A 390 22.77 10.06 25.14
C ARG A 390 22.36 11.39 24.53
#